data_b23ef8689164ab951857a4a5bb3448c1
#
_entry.id   b23ef8689164ab951857a4a5bb3448c1
#
_cell.length_a   1.000
_cell.length_b   1.000
_cell.length_c   1.000
_cell.angle_alpha   90.00
_cell.angle_beta   90.00
_cell.angle_gamma   90.00
#
_symmetry.space_group_name_H-M   'P 1'
#
loop_
_entity.id
_entity.type
_entity.pdbx_description
1 polymer ?
#
loop_
_entity_poly.entity_id
_entity_poly.type
_entity_poly.pdbx_seq_one_letter_code
_entity_poly.pdbx_strand_id
1 'polypeptide(L)'
;QDLFRELAKYMGYKDKCFKQSDESMIKDMIDPKHNPLFTGITYEKLKKRGWMKGNVAHKRRDYLKNGWPTKDGKIQIYSEDTKKLGLGAYPNHIEEFKDKKLKKKYPIQILSPATHQFIGNSFVPVERLRNMASRPTIEISKKDADKRKIKDGDLCKIYNDVGETYAHAVVMDTMLEGVASTQKQYRGSLVKNGVNANALNTQDVTDMGEGPIFYTVLA
;
A
#
# COMPACT_ATOMS: atom_id res chain seq x y z
N GLN A 1 -14.04 8.97 -17.64
CA GLN A 1 -13.64 10.37 -17.81
C GLN A 1 -14.84 11.32 -17.78
N ASP A 2 -15.99 10.94 -18.34
CA ASP A 2 -17.19 11.81 -18.42
C ASP A 2 -17.66 12.30 -17.04
N LEU A 3 -17.63 11.42 -16.02
CA LEU A 3 -17.95 11.81 -14.65
C LEU A 3 -17.07 12.99 -14.16
N PHE A 4 -15.78 12.96 -14.44
CA PHE A 4 -14.86 14.03 -14.02
C PHE A 4 -15.06 15.31 -14.83
N ARG A 5 -15.44 15.20 -16.11
CA ARG A 5 -15.78 16.36 -16.94
C ARG A 5 -17.03 17.07 -16.42
N GLU A 6 -18.07 16.28 -16.08
CA GLU A 6 -19.29 16.83 -15.50
C GLU A 6 -19.03 17.42 -14.10
N LEU A 7 -18.28 16.73 -13.25
CA LEU A 7 -17.91 17.25 -11.95
C LEU A 7 -17.15 18.59 -12.06
N ALA A 8 -16.16 18.68 -12.95
CA ALA A 8 -15.41 19.91 -13.21
C ALA A 8 -16.32 21.06 -13.65
N LYS A 9 -17.31 20.77 -14.50
CA LYS A 9 -18.32 21.73 -14.94
C LYS A 9 -19.16 22.26 -13.77
N TYR A 10 -19.66 21.38 -12.90
CA TYR A 10 -20.40 21.78 -11.70
C TYR A 10 -19.55 22.55 -10.70
N MET A 11 -18.24 22.25 -10.61
CA MET A 11 -17.29 22.97 -9.76
C MET A 11 -16.80 24.30 -10.39
N GLY A 12 -17.20 24.60 -11.64
CA GLY A 12 -16.81 25.84 -12.33
C GLY A 12 -15.44 25.85 -12.96
N TYR A 13 -14.73 24.70 -13.05
CA TYR A 13 -13.44 24.59 -13.72
C TYR A 13 -13.58 24.77 -15.24
N LYS A 14 -12.71 25.62 -15.83
CA LYS A 14 -12.76 25.98 -17.26
C LYS A 14 -11.54 25.52 -18.04
N ASP A 15 -10.61 24.85 -17.41
CA ASP A 15 -9.34 24.42 -18.00
C ASP A 15 -9.55 23.51 -19.20
N LYS A 16 -8.62 23.58 -20.17
CA LYS A 16 -8.70 22.81 -21.43
C LYS A 16 -8.72 21.30 -21.18
N CYS A 17 -8.02 20.82 -20.17
CA CYS A 17 -7.94 19.40 -19.83
C CYS A 17 -9.32 18.77 -19.56
N PHE A 18 -10.27 19.52 -18.97
CA PHE A 18 -11.64 19.05 -18.74
C PHE A 18 -12.51 19.04 -20.00
N LYS A 19 -12.02 19.62 -21.10
CA LYS A 19 -12.74 19.67 -22.40
C LYS A 19 -12.16 18.71 -23.43
N GLN A 20 -11.00 18.11 -23.15
CA GLN A 20 -10.38 17.16 -24.06
C GLN A 20 -11.20 15.88 -24.18
N SER A 21 -11.28 15.32 -25.40
CA SER A 21 -11.80 13.98 -25.61
C SER A 21 -10.81 12.93 -25.12
N ASP A 22 -11.28 11.74 -24.81
CA ASP A 22 -10.40 10.62 -24.41
C ASP A 22 -9.35 10.31 -25.47
N GLU A 23 -9.72 10.41 -26.75
CA GLU A 23 -8.79 10.25 -27.87
C GLU A 23 -7.69 11.31 -27.85
N SER A 24 -8.01 12.58 -27.62
CA SER A 24 -7.05 13.66 -27.50
C SER A 24 -6.11 13.44 -26.32
N MET A 25 -6.64 13.03 -25.18
CA MET A 25 -5.81 12.73 -24.00
C MET A 25 -4.83 11.58 -24.25
N ILE A 26 -5.29 10.50 -24.93
CA ILE A 26 -4.41 9.38 -25.28
C ILE A 26 -3.33 9.84 -26.26
N LYS A 27 -3.66 10.63 -27.27
CA LYS A 27 -2.68 11.18 -28.23
C LYS A 27 -1.62 12.03 -27.52
N ASP A 28 -2.03 12.88 -26.60
CA ASP A 28 -1.11 13.70 -25.80
C ASP A 28 -0.20 12.81 -24.90
N MET A 29 -0.75 11.78 -24.25
CA MET A 29 0.03 10.86 -23.41
C MET A 29 1.11 10.10 -24.16
N ILE A 30 0.83 9.69 -25.39
CA ILE A 30 1.78 8.90 -26.22
C ILE A 30 2.62 9.77 -27.16
N ASP A 31 2.57 11.11 -27.03
CA ASP A 31 3.41 12.00 -27.85
C ASP A 31 4.89 11.79 -27.50
N PRO A 32 5.74 11.40 -28.49
CA PRO A 32 7.18 11.22 -28.27
C PRO A 32 7.90 12.48 -27.79
N LYS A 33 7.33 13.68 -27.99
CA LYS A 33 7.87 14.93 -27.45
C LYS A 33 7.88 14.95 -25.93
N HIS A 34 6.89 14.33 -25.30
CA HIS A 34 6.81 14.21 -23.84
C HIS A 34 7.60 13.01 -23.32
N ASN A 35 7.62 11.92 -24.10
CA ASN A 35 8.35 10.72 -23.70
C ASN A 35 8.85 9.94 -24.94
N PRO A 36 10.18 9.95 -25.20
CA PRO A 36 10.79 9.25 -26.34
C PRO A 36 10.50 7.75 -26.39
N LEU A 37 10.10 7.14 -25.27
CA LEU A 37 9.73 5.72 -25.24
C LEU A 37 8.50 5.40 -26.10
N PHE A 38 7.72 6.40 -26.48
CA PHE A 38 6.55 6.24 -27.36
C PHE A 38 6.87 6.48 -28.85
N THR A 39 8.14 6.69 -29.21
CA THR A 39 8.52 6.85 -30.62
C THR A 39 8.04 5.67 -31.47
N GLY A 40 7.30 5.97 -32.55
CA GLY A 40 6.71 4.98 -33.46
C GLY A 40 5.37 4.39 -33.01
N ILE A 41 4.86 4.77 -31.83
CA ILE A 41 3.52 4.43 -31.36
C ILE A 41 2.56 5.53 -31.78
N THR A 42 1.48 5.17 -32.48
CA THR A 42 0.39 6.09 -32.81
C THR A 42 -0.93 5.60 -32.23
N TYR A 43 -1.86 6.52 -32.03
CA TYR A 43 -3.19 6.18 -31.55
C TYR A 43 -3.88 5.12 -32.43
N GLU A 44 -3.78 5.26 -33.76
CA GLU A 44 -4.41 4.35 -34.73
C GLU A 44 -3.81 2.93 -34.63
N LYS A 45 -2.48 2.84 -34.51
CA LYS A 45 -1.80 1.53 -34.31
C LYS A 45 -2.21 0.91 -32.99
N LEU A 46 -2.24 1.72 -31.92
CA LEU A 46 -2.62 1.26 -30.58
C LEU A 46 -4.08 0.81 -30.56
N LYS A 47 -5.00 1.59 -31.14
CA LYS A 47 -6.42 1.24 -31.26
C LYS A 47 -6.64 -0.06 -32.02
N LYS A 48 -5.90 -0.28 -33.12
CA LYS A 48 -6.00 -1.50 -33.94
C LYS A 48 -5.48 -2.75 -33.22
N ARG A 49 -4.38 -2.62 -32.46
CA ARG A 49 -3.69 -3.77 -31.82
C ARG A 49 -4.10 -4.02 -30.37
N GLY A 50 -4.70 -3.03 -29.71
CA GLY A 50 -5.03 -3.08 -28.29
C GLY A 50 -3.84 -2.81 -27.36
N TRP A 51 -2.62 -3.10 -27.80
CA TRP A 51 -1.40 -2.85 -27.05
C TRP A 51 -0.21 -2.65 -27.98
N MET A 52 0.82 -1.93 -27.51
CA MET A 52 2.12 -1.81 -28.17
C MET A 52 3.22 -1.75 -27.12
N LYS A 53 4.36 -2.39 -27.43
CA LYS A 53 5.54 -2.27 -26.58
C LYS A 53 6.17 -0.88 -26.78
N GLY A 54 6.46 -0.19 -25.68
CA GLY A 54 7.25 1.03 -25.72
C GLY A 54 8.67 0.78 -26.26
N ASN A 55 9.33 1.83 -26.72
CA ASN A 55 10.70 1.76 -27.24
C ASN A 55 11.72 1.56 -26.11
N VAL A 56 11.59 0.45 -25.43
CA VAL A 56 12.50 0.02 -24.34
C VAL A 56 13.28 -1.21 -24.76
N ALA A 57 14.53 -1.29 -24.38
CA ALA A 57 15.36 -2.46 -24.61
C ALA A 57 14.71 -3.72 -24.00
N HIS A 58 14.85 -4.86 -24.68
CA HIS A 58 14.31 -6.13 -24.22
C HIS A 58 14.89 -6.54 -22.85
N LYS A 59 16.18 -6.29 -22.65
CA LYS A 59 16.86 -6.41 -21.35
C LYS A 59 17.26 -4.99 -20.92
N ARG A 60 16.63 -4.48 -19.86
CA ARG A 60 16.97 -3.16 -19.30
C ARG A 60 18.36 -3.20 -18.66
N ARG A 61 19.37 -2.99 -19.47
CA ARG A 61 20.77 -2.84 -19.04
C ARG A 61 21.37 -1.54 -19.61
N ASP A 62 20.55 -0.52 -19.76
CA ASP A 62 20.96 0.75 -20.34
C ASP A 62 22.07 1.41 -19.52
N TYR A 63 22.06 1.24 -18.21
CA TYR A 63 23.08 1.71 -17.29
C TYR A 63 24.48 1.09 -17.55
N LEU A 64 24.54 -0.12 -18.13
CA LEU A 64 25.83 -0.73 -18.51
C LEU A 64 26.50 -0.03 -19.71
N LYS A 65 25.70 0.60 -20.57
CA LYS A 65 26.20 1.35 -21.75
C LYS A 65 26.30 2.84 -21.49
N ASN A 66 25.29 3.39 -20.80
CA ASN A 66 25.13 4.85 -20.69
C ASN A 66 25.46 5.39 -19.29
N GLY A 67 25.82 4.50 -18.35
CA GLY A 67 25.97 4.86 -16.95
C GLY A 67 24.61 5.07 -16.27
N TRP A 68 24.64 5.40 -15.01
CA TRP A 68 23.46 5.74 -14.22
C TRP A 68 23.04 7.19 -14.46
N PRO A 69 21.76 7.56 -14.35
CA PRO A 69 21.28 8.93 -14.51
C PRO A 69 21.64 9.81 -13.28
N THR A 70 22.92 9.86 -12.96
CA THR A 70 23.54 10.60 -11.87
C THR A 70 24.64 11.50 -12.41
N LYS A 71 25.08 12.47 -11.63
CA LYS A 71 26.11 13.43 -12.07
C LYS A 71 27.42 12.79 -12.56
N ASP A 72 27.82 11.69 -11.94
CA ASP A 72 29.06 10.95 -12.24
C ASP A 72 28.81 9.64 -13.00
N GLY A 73 27.57 9.35 -13.38
CA GLY A 73 27.20 8.13 -14.09
C GLY A 73 27.29 6.84 -13.25
N LYS A 74 27.45 6.96 -11.94
CA LYS A 74 27.60 5.83 -11.00
C LYS A 74 26.39 5.69 -10.08
N ILE A 75 26.27 4.54 -9.44
CA ILE A 75 25.28 4.35 -8.37
C ILE A 75 25.62 5.27 -7.21
N GLN A 76 24.68 6.10 -6.80
CA GLN A 76 24.84 6.95 -5.61
C GLN A 76 24.53 6.16 -4.35
N ILE A 77 25.56 5.83 -3.58
CA ILE A 77 25.43 5.27 -2.23
C ILE A 77 25.30 6.42 -1.22
N TYR A 78 26.04 7.49 -1.42
CA TYR A 78 25.97 8.72 -0.65
C TYR A 78 25.05 9.73 -1.35
N SER A 79 24.05 10.25 -0.65
CA SER A 79 23.09 11.20 -1.19
C SER A 79 23.12 12.54 -0.42
N GLU A 80 23.61 13.59 -1.08
CA GLU A 80 23.53 14.94 -0.53
C GLU A 80 22.09 15.44 -0.39
N ASP A 81 21.17 14.97 -1.23
CA ASP A 81 19.79 15.43 -1.21
C ASP A 81 19.05 14.85 0.02
N THR A 82 19.24 13.58 0.35
CA THR A 82 18.68 13.01 1.58
C THR A 82 19.32 13.62 2.83
N LYS A 83 20.61 13.94 2.79
CA LYS A 83 21.29 14.65 3.87
C LYS A 83 20.69 16.05 4.12
N LYS A 84 20.40 16.80 3.06
CA LYS A 84 19.74 18.12 3.15
C LYS A 84 18.33 18.02 3.76
N LEU A 85 17.64 16.91 3.57
CA LEU A 85 16.35 16.64 4.18
C LEU A 85 16.46 16.18 5.66
N GLY A 86 17.66 16.09 6.21
CA GLY A 86 17.86 15.65 7.59
C GLY A 86 17.78 14.14 7.81
N LEU A 87 17.69 13.35 6.74
CA LEU A 87 17.51 11.90 6.79
C LEU A 87 18.84 11.12 6.82
N GLY A 88 19.98 11.84 6.83
CA GLY A 88 21.29 11.25 6.64
C GLY A 88 21.66 11.05 5.18
N ALA A 89 22.94 10.78 4.91
CA ALA A 89 23.46 10.63 3.56
C ALA A 89 23.46 9.19 3.05
N TYR A 90 23.23 8.22 3.93
CA TYR A 90 23.21 6.79 3.65
C TYR A 90 21.90 6.17 4.13
N PRO A 91 21.42 5.09 3.47
CA PRO A 91 20.35 4.27 4.03
C PRO A 91 20.80 3.70 5.37
N ASN A 92 20.08 4.02 6.44
CA ASN A 92 20.33 3.50 7.79
C ASN A 92 19.10 2.74 8.26
N HIS A 93 19.34 1.73 9.12
CA HIS A 93 18.24 1.12 9.85
C HIS A 93 17.71 2.13 10.88
N ILE A 94 16.41 2.40 10.81
CA ILE A 94 15.68 3.20 11.81
C ILE A 94 14.87 2.22 12.64
N GLU A 95 15.13 2.19 13.96
CA GLU A 95 14.31 1.39 14.87
C GLU A 95 12.88 1.97 14.91
N GLU A 96 11.92 1.19 14.42
CA GLU A 96 10.52 1.63 14.29
C GLU A 96 9.84 1.82 15.64
N PHE A 97 10.20 1.01 16.63
CA PHE A 97 9.59 1.02 17.96
C PHE A 97 10.54 1.59 19.02
N LYS A 98 10.92 2.85 18.84
CA LYS A 98 11.84 3.56 19.76
C LYS A 98 11.23 3.78 21.14
N ASP A 99 9.92 3.95 21.23
CA ASP A 99 9.24 4.16 22.50
C ASP A 99 9.07 2.84 23.27
N LYS A 100 10.01 2.59 24.18
CA LYS A 100 9.97 1.42 25.07
C LYS A 100 8.73 1.40 25.98
N LYS A 101 8.15 2.55 26.32
CA LYS A 101 6.92 2.62 27.13
C LYS A 101 5.73 2.15 26.33
N LEU A 102 5.64 2.60 25.08
CA LEU A 102 4.58 2.16 24.15
C LEU A 102 4.68 0.64 23.91
N LYS A 103 5.87 0.12 23.64
CA LYS A 103 6.10 -1.32 23.47
C LYS A 103 5.77 -2.14 24.71
N LYS A 104 5.98 -1.58 25.91
CA LYS A 104 5.57 -2.24 27.16
C LYS A 104 4.04 -2.21 27.36
N LYS A 105 3.38 -1.13 26.94
CA LYS A 105 1.91 -0.97 27.03
C LYS A 105 1.20 -1.84 26.00
N TYR A 106 1.72 -1.91 24.79
CA TYR A 106 1.19 -2.65 23.64
C TYR A 106 2.28 -3.58 23.10
N PRO A 107 2.39 -4.79 23.67
CA PRO A 107 3.55 -5.65 23.41
C PRO A 107 3.47 -6.48 22.13
N ILE A 108 2.34 -6.44 21.41
CA ILE A 108 2.15 -7.21 20.19
C ILE A 108 2.25 -6.30 18.96
N GLN A 109 3.18 -6.62 18.07
CA GLN A 109 3.24 -6.00 16.75
C GLN A 109 2.16 -6.61 15.86
N ILE A 110 1.32 -5.76 15.28
CA ILE A 110 0.25 -6.18 14.37
C ILE A 110 0.70 -6.03 12.93
N LEU A 111 0.72 -7.13 12.21
CA LEU A 111 0.83 -7.17 10.76
C LEU A 111 -0.56 -7.18 10.15
N SER A 112 -0.77 -6.39 9.08
CA SER A 112 -2.06 -6.30 8.43
C SER A 112 -1.97 -6.68 6.94
N PRO A 113 -1.75 -7.96 6.61
CA PRO A 113 -1.63 -8.43 5.25
C PRO A 113 -2.96 -8.36 4.49
N ALA A 114 -2.86 -8.48 3.17
CA ALA A 114 -4.02 -8.62 2.31
C ALA A 114 -4.64 -10.02 2.44
N THR A 115 -5.96 -10.10 2.35
CA THR A 115 -6.70 -11.37 2.23
C THR A 115 -6.54 -11.91 0.82
N HIS A 116 -6.34 -13.22 0.66
CA HIS A 116 -6.19 -13.87 -0.65
C HIS A 116 -7.38 -13.68 -1.58
N GLN A 117 -8.58 -13.59 -1.02
CA GLN A 117 -9.84 -13.54 -1.76
C GLN A 117 -10.21 -12.13 -2.23
N PHE A 118 -9.52 -11.09 -1.74
CA PHE A 118 -9.86 -9.70 -2.02
C PHE A 118 -8.67 -8.95 -2.62
N ILE A 119 -8.96 -7.93 -3.42
CA ILE A 119 -7.99 -6.95 -3.91
C ILE A 119 -8.38 -5.60 -3.30
N GLY A 120 -7.72 -5.20 -2.22
CA GLY A 120 -8.20 -4.10 -1.40
C GLY A 120 -9.64 -4.36 -0.94
N ASN A 121 -10.55 -3.41 -1.16
CA ASN A 121 -11.98 -3.58 -0.91
C ASN A 121 -12.75 -4.23 -2.08
N SER A 122 -12.08 -4.44 -3.22
CA SER A 122 -12.70 -5.09 -4.37
C SER A 122 -13.01 -6.54 -4.06
N PHE A 123 -14.09 -7.03 -4.62
CA PHE A 123 -14.61 -8.40 -4.44
C PHE A 123 -15.20 -8.74 -3.06
N VAL A 124 -15.09 -7.89 -2.05
CA VAL A 124 -15.81 -8.11 -0.76
C VAL A 124 -17.32 -8.28 -0.95
N PRO A 125 -18.00 -7.58 -1.89
CA PRO A 125 -19.42 -7.82 -2.18
C PRO A 125 -19.72 -9.18 -2.85
N VAL A 126 -18.70 -9.83 -3.45
CA VAL A 126 -18.88 -11.13 -4.10
C VAL A 126 -19.04 -12.21 -3.04
N GLU A 127 -20.25 -12.72 -2.87
CA GLU A 127 -20.62 -13.67 -1.81
C GLU A 127 -19.72 -14.91 -1.78
N ARG A 128 -19.45 -15.52 -2.92
CA ARG A 128 -18.57 -16.68 -3.01
C ARG A 128 -17.17 -16.42 -2.42
N LEU A 129 -16.58 -15.27 -2.76
CA LEU A 129 -15.24 -14.90 -2.28
C LEU A 129 -15.27 -14.54 -0.79
N ARG A 130 -16.31 -13.86 -0.34
CA ARG A 130 -16.52 -13.56 1.07
C ARG A 130 -16.67 -14.81 1.92
N ASN A 131 -17.43 -15.79 1.44
CA ASN A 131 -17.60 -17.08 2.14
C ASN A 131 -16.27 -17.87 2.20
N MET A 132 -15.45 -17.81 1.16
CA MET A 132 -14.10 -18.38 1.18
C MET A 132 -13.15 -17.66 2.14
N ALA A 133 -13.25 -16.34 2.25
CA ALA A 133 -12.45 -15.54 3.20
C ALA A 133 -12.89 -15.74 4.64
N SER A 134 -14.13 -16.22 4.84
CA SER A 134 -14.72 -16.45 6.16
C SER A 134 -14.83 -15.14 6.97
N ARG A 135 -14.62 -15.18 8.25
CA ARG A 135 -14.73 -14.07 9.21
C ARG A 135 -13.36 -13.41 9.47
N PRO A 136 -13.33 -12.18 9.98
CA PRO A 136 -12.08 -11.54 10.41
C PRO A 136 -11.36 -12.39 11.46
N THR A 137 -10.07 -12.65 11.24
CA THR A 137 -9.25 -13.45 12.14
C THR A 137 -8.02 -12.66 12.59
N ILE A 138 -7.47 -13.03 13.74
CA ILE A 138 -6.16 -12.66 14.23
C ILE A 138 -5.35 -13.92 14.50
N GLU A 139 -4.29 -14.11 13.74
CA GLU A 139 -3.30 -15.16 13.96
C GLU A 139 -2.37 -14.72 15.07
N ILE A 140 -2.24 -15.53 16.12
CA ILE A 140 -1.44 -15.21 17.30
C ILE A 140 -0.62 -16.42 17.73
N SER A 141 0.58 -16.19 18.28
CA SER A 141 1.40 -17.29 18.79
C SER A 141 0.73 -17.99 19.98
N LYS A 142 0.92 -19.30 20.07
CA LYS A 142 0.44 -20.07 21.23
C LYS A 142 0.89 -19.48 22.54
N LYS A 143 2.15 -19.03 22.64
CA LYS A 143 2.70 -18.43 23.87
C LYS A 143 1.99 -17.13 24.26
N ASP A 144 1.69 -16.26 23.28
CA ASP A 144 0.98 -15.01 23.51
C ASP A 144 -0.49 -15.22 23.83
N ALA A 145 -1.11 -16.22 23.21
CA ALA A 145 -2.46 -16.64 23.49
C ALA A 145 -2.59 -17.19 24.93
N ASP A 146 -1.70 -18.11 25.33
CA ASP A 146 -1.67 -18.68 26.67
C ASP A 146 -1.49 -17.61 27.76
N LYS A 147 -0.56 -16.65 27.57
CA LYS A 147 -0.35 -15.51 28.51
C LYS A 147 -1.61 -14.66 28.70
N ARG A 148 -2.49 -14.60 27.68
CA ARG A 148 -3.71 -13.80 27.68
C ARG A 148 -4.97 -14.63 27.92
N LYS A 149 -4.83 -15.95 28.13
CA LYS A 149 -5.93 -16.91 28.28
C LYS A 149 -6.88 -16.92 27.08
N ILE A 150 -6.34 -16.68 25.88
CA ILE A 150 -7.05 -16.72 24.60
C ILE A 150 -7.03 -18.16 24.07
N LYS A 151 -8.20 -18.66 23.70
CA LYS A 151 -8.38 -19.95 23.05
C LYS A 151 -8.60 -19.76 21.55
N ASP A 152 -8.28 -20.79 20.78
CA ASP A 152 -8.60 -20.79 19.35
C ASP A 152 -10.08 -20.56 19.11
N GLY A 153 -10.41 -19.66 18.17
CA GLY A 153 -11.79 -19.25 17.86
C GLY A 153 -12.38 -18.15 18.74
N ASP A 154 -11.75 -17.77 19.84
CA ASP A 154 -12.24 -16.68 20.72
C ASP A 154 -12.33 -15.35 19.97
N LEU A 155 -13.36 -14.56 20.28
CA LEU A 155 -13.48 -13.21 19.77
C LEU A 155 -12.59 -12.25 20.59
N CYS A 156 -11.51 -11.80 20.00
CA CYS A 156 -10.54 -10.91 20.62
C CYS A 156 -10.81 -9.45 20.30
N LYS A 157 -10.62 -8.60 21.29
CA LYS A 157 -10.48 -7.16 21.14
C LYS A 157 -9.00 -6.84 20.88
N ILE A 158 -8.72 -6.13 19.80
CA ILE A 158 -7.39 -5.64 19.41
C ILE A 158 -7.46 -4.13 19.54
N TYR A 159 -6.55 -3.52 20.29
CA TYR A 159 -6.65 -2.09 20.57
C TYR A 159 -5.30 -1.46 20.86
N ASN A 160 -5.23 -0.15 20.64
CA ASN A 160 -4.16 0.74 21.06
C ASN A 160 -4.71 2.13 21.40
N ASP A 161 -3.86 3.16 21.56
CA ASP A 161 -4.30 4.52 21.87
C ASP A 161 -5.06 5.19 20.70
N VAL A 162 -4.97 4.66 19.47
CA VAL A 162 -5.61 5.21 18.27
C VAL A 162 -7.03 4.68 18.10
N GLY A 163 -7.24 3.39 18.37
CA GLY A 163 -8.55 2.77 18.19
C GLY A 163 -8.62 1.31 18.56
N GLU A 164 -9.71 0.66 18.15
CA GLU A 164 -9.96 -0.75 18.44
C GLU A 164 -10.69 -1.45 17.30
N THR A 165 -10.42 -2.74 17.17
CA THR A 165 -11.14 -3.64 16.25
C THR A 165 -11.34 -5.01 16.91
N TYR A 166 -12.11 -5.88 16.25
CA TYR A 166 -12.39 -7.23 16.73
C TYR A 166 -12.13 -8.27 15.66
N ALA A 167 -11.48 -9.37 16.05
CA ALA A 167 -11.22 -10.51 15.18
C ALA A 167 -11.22 -11.81 15.99
N HIS A 168 -11.48 -12.94 15.33
CA HIS A 168 -11.44 -14.24 15.99
C HIS A 168 -10.01 -14.79 16.01
N ALA A 169 -9.58 -15.28 17.17
CA ALA A 169 -8.25 -15.85 17.32
C ALA A 169 -8.07 -17.11 16.47
N VAL A 170 -6.90 -17.19 15.85
CA VAL A 170 -6.33 -18.40 15.27
C VAL A 170 -5.00 -18.63 15.97
N VAL A 171 -4.95 -19.59 16.87
CA VAL A 171 -3.75 -19.87 17.67
C VAL A 171 -2.80 -20.76 16.88
N MET A 172 -1.56 -20.27 16.63
CA MET A 172 -0.59 -20.91 15.77
C MET A 172 0.74 -21.16 16.50
N ASP A 173 1.30 -22.35 16.31
CA ASP A 173 2.65 -22.68 16.79
C ASP A 173 3.76 -22.05 15.94
N THR A 174 3.44 -21.67 14.69
CA THR A 174 4.39 -21.09 13.73
C THR A 174 4.51 -19.56 13.82
N MET A 175 3.62 -18.89 14.53
CA MET A 175 3.67 -17.44 14.72
C MET A 175 4.75 -17.07 15.76
N LEU A 176 5.52 -16.03 15.46
CA LEU A 176 6.53 -15.50 16.40
C LEU A 176 5.86 -14.87 17.61
N GLU A 177 6.46 -15.10 18.79
CA GLU A 177 6.05 -14.43 20.04
C GLU A 177 6.23 -12.89 19.89
N GLY A 178 5.24 -12.13 20.34
CA GLY A 178 5.20 -10.67 20.21
C GLY A 178 4.74 -10.15 18.86
N VAL A 179 4.30 -11.03 17.95
CA VAL A 179 3.74 -10.67 16.63
C VAL A 179 2.38 -11.32 16.45
N ALA A 180 1.44 -10.59 15.87
CA ALA A 180 0.16 -11.13 15.43
C ALA A 180 -0.18 -10.62 14.03
N SER A 181 -1.03 -11.35 13.31
CA SER A 181 -1.42 -11.02 11.94
C SER A 181 -2.94 -10.94 11.82
N THR A 182 -3.47 -9.82 11.32
CA THR A 182 -4.91 -9.66 11.06
C THR A 182 -5.13 -8.99 9.71
N GLN A 183 -6.09 -9.51 8.93
CA GLN A 183 -6.30 -9.00 7.57
C GLN A 183 -6.95 -7.61 7.58
N LYS A 184 -6.43 -6.70 6.75
CA LYS A 184 -6.85 -5.29 6.69
C LYS A 184 -8.12 -5.01 5.88
N GLN A 185 -8.61 -5.97 5.11
CA GLN A 185 -9.55 -5.70 3.99
C GLN A 185 -11.01 -6.05 4.28
N TYR A 186 -11.36 -6.43 5.50
CA TYR A 186 -12.75 -6.66 5.85
C TYR A 186 -13.52 -5.35 5.93
N ARG A 187 -14.74 -5.35 5.37
CA ARG A 187 -15.68 -4.24 5.57
C ARG A 187 -16.08 -4.14 7.04
N GLY A 188 -16.33 -2.92 7.51
CA GLY A 188 -16.82 -2.70 8.86
C GLY A 188 -18.06 -3.53 9.20
N SER A 189 -18.99 -3.72 8.24
CA SER A 189 -20.18 -4.57 8.43
C SER A 189 -19.89 -6.05 8.76
N LEU A 190 -18.66 -6.51 8.55
CA LEU A 190 -18.21 -7.86 8.87
C LEU A 190 -17.43 -7.93 10.19
N VAL A 191 -17.17 -6.80 10.82
CA VAL A 191 -16.43 -6.67 12.09
C VAL A 191 -17.42 -6.27 13.19
N LYS A 192 -17.26 -6.82 14.38
CA LYS A 192 -18.20 -6.66 15.50
C LYS A 192 -18.54 -5.20 15.84
N ASN A 193 -17.53 -4.32 15.83
CA ASN A 193 -17.71 -2.89 16.15
C ASN A 193 -17.83 -1.98 14.93
N GLY A 194 -17.96 -2.53 13.73
CA GLY A 194 -18.07 -1.74 12.49
C GLY A 194 -16.76 -1.19 11.94
N VAL A 195 -15.60 -1.48 12.56
CA VAL A 195 -14.29 -0.91 12.20
C VAL A 195 -13.29 -2.02 11.94
N ASN A 196 -12.52 -1.92 10.86
CA ASN A 196 -11.50 -2.90 10.51
C ASN A 196 -10.11 -2.54 11.11
N ALA A 197 -9.12 -3.36 10.85
CA ALA A 197 -7.76 -3.21 11.38
C ALA A 197 -7.08 -1.84 11.09
N ASN A 198 -7.55 -1.08 10.09
CA ASN A 198 -7.02 0.26 9.82
C ASN A 198 -7.30 1.25 10.96
N ALA A 199 -8.26 0.97 11.84
CA ALA A 199 -8.54 1.78 13.02
C ALA A 199 -7.36 1.82 14.01
N LEU A 200 -6.41 0.90 13.89
CA LEU A 200 -5.22 0.82 14.75
C LEU A 200 -4.03 1.62 14.20
N ASN A 201 -4.10 2.09 12.95
CA ASN A 201 -2.99 2.77 12.29
C ASN A 201 -2.79 4.17 12.88
N THR A 202 -1.54 4.52 13.15
CA THR A 202 -1.14 5.88 13.52
C THR A 202 -1.22 6.82 12.31
N GLN A 203 -1.02 8.11 12.54
CA GLN A 203 -0.91 9.13 11.49
C GLN A 203 0.55 9.29 11.00
N ASP A 204 1.44 8.37 11.38
CA ASP A 204 2.83 8.41 11.00
C ASP A 204 2.99 8.17 9.50
N VAL A 205 3.98 8.84 8.92
CA VAL A 205 4.29 8.77 7.50
C VAL A 205 5.75 8.35 7.31
N THR A 206 6.04 7.78 6.14
CA THR A 206 7.41 7.47 5.74
C THR A 206 8.22 8.74 5.51
N ASP A 207 9.51 8.66 5.74
CA ASP A 207 10.45 9.81 5.75
C ASP A 207 10.57 10.53 4.41
N MET A 208 10.72 9.84 3.30
CA MET A 208 10.94 10.45 1.98
C MET A 208 9.67 10.66 1.16
N GLY A 209 8.74 9.72 1.24
CA GLY A 209 7.55 9.70 0.40
C GLY A 209 6.28 10.15 1.09
N GLU A 210 6.34 10.44 2.40
CA GLU A 210 5.19 10.84 3.23
C GLU A 210 3.97 9.91 3.07
N GLY A 211 4.25 8.66 2.69
CA GLY A 211 3.23 7.62 2.58
C GLY A 211 2.84 7.08 3.96
N PRO A 212 1.59 6.67 4.16
CA PRO A 212 1.13 6.15 5.44
C PRO A 212 1.85 4.84 5.80
N ILE A 213 2.14 4.66 7.08
CA ILE A 213 2.79 3.47 7.62
C ILE A 213 1.74 2.52 8.19
N PHE A 214 1.76 1.24 7.76
CA PHE A 214 0.72 0.27 8.12
C PHE A 214 1.20 -0.89 8.98
N TYR A 215 2.50 -1.20 8.99
CA TYR A 215 3.03 -2.40 9.62
C TYR A 215 3.76 -2.14 10.93
N THR A 216 3.76 -0.89 11.39
CA THR A 216 4.37 -0.46 12.65
C THR A 216 3.34 -0.25 13.76
N VAL A 217 2.27 -1.03 13.73
CA VAL A 217 1.18 -0.95 14.72
C VAL A 217 1.51 -1.85 15.89
N LEU A 218 1.39 -1.31 17.11
CA LEU A 218 1.41 -2.05 18.35
C LEU A 218 0.01 -2.12 18.95
N ALA A 219 -0.36 -3.27 19.53
CA ALA A 219 -1.62 -3.50 20.24
C ALA A 219 -1.44 -4.42 21.47
#